data_26db8d0f30798ce8deb47b40d9acbb30
#
_entry.id   26db8d0f30798ce8deb47b40d9acbb30
#
_cell.length_a   1.000
_cell.length_b   1.000
_cell.length_c   1.000
_cell.angle_alpha   90.00
_cell.angle_beta   90.00
_cell.angle_gamma   90.00
#
_symmetry.space_group_name_H-M   'P 1'
#
loop_
_entity.id
_entity.type
_entity.pdbx_description
1 polymer ?
#
loop_
_entity_poly.entity_id
_entity_poly.type
_entity_poly.pdbx_seq_one_letter_code
_entity_poly.pdbx_strand_id
1 'polypeptide(L)'
;MRLRSSTLCAAAAVLAAAAGSLPCSVLAATGSNLPNQIQRTLDDYLAQRRDIEGVSAIFLHVDLGDPGPIIEAYAGSDGLRDNAPVNGSTLFQIGSNTKHFEAAAVLQLEAEGKLDIDQTVGHWLPEYAAWSHVKIRQLLNMTSGIPNYSETVAIGRIMATDMHHQFANGELIDAAYPRADNVLPVPGGWFYSNTNNILAALIIEKASGSSLREVFKKLFSRAGLHDTFYADGVYPDAVLARVLVGLYKNPECLAYQPVPCEHSTLAPLLGKDMREQNLSWAGGAGAIISNPRDLARWVRALFGGRVVPRRQLQEMTTLVSQKTGEPVAHASEKEPAFGLDLVQAYRAELGGLFWYYQGETLGYRCIFAYWPQYNLVMTVATNSQPPAGTDKLGDFVLGKVLRILADASIIAPIPQTGPR
;
A
#
# COMPACT_ATOMS: atom_id res chain seq x y z
N MET A 1 -18.86 -82.91 -9.69
CA MET A 1 -17.92 -83.08 -10.83
C MET A 1 -17.21 -81.79 -11.04
N ARG A 2 -15.91 -81.83 -11.00
CA ARG A 2 -14.93 -80.69 -11.04
C ARG A 2 -15.04 -79.93 -12.35
N LEU A 3 -14.71 -78.59 -12.31
CA LEU A 3 -13.61 -77.94 -13.00
C LEU A 3 -13.80 -76.40 -12.99
N ARG A 4 -12.99 -75.71 -12.28
CA ARG A 4 -11.93 -74.70 -12.57
C ARG A 4 -12.35 -73.50 -13.39
N SER A 5 -12.40 -72.37 -12.71
CA SER A 5 -11.58 -71.15 -12.69
C SER A 5 -10.99 -70.69 -14.01
N SER A 6 -11.24 -69.45 -14.36
CA SER A 6 -10.24 -68.54 -14.87
C SER A 6 -10.67 -67.06 -14.66
N THR A 7 -9.88 -66.43 -13.87
CA THR A 7 -9.89 -65.00 -13.50
C THR A 7 -9.43 -64.15 -14.69
N LEU A 8 -10.14 -63.11 -15.04
CA LEU A 8 -9.63 -62.02 -15.83
C LEU A 8 -9.75 -60.73 -15.03
N CYS A 9 -8.59 -60.28 -14.51
CA CYS A 9 -8.44 -58.96 -13.96
C CYS A 9 -8.50 -57.93 -15.07
N ALA A 10 -9.50 -57.07 -15.06
CA ALA A 10 -9.50 -55.83 -15.84
C ALA A 10 -8.88 -54.75 -14.95
N ALA A 11 -7.65 -54.34 -15.30
CA ALA A 11 -6.99 -53.21 -14.66
C ALA A 11 -7.63 -51.90 -15.15
N ALA A 12 -8.37 -51.26 -14.26
CA ALA A 12 -8.77 -49.86 -14.45
C ALA A 12 -7.58 -48.97 -14.12
N ALA A 13 -6.97 -48.42 -15.15
CA ALA A 13 -5.94 -47.36 -15.00
C ALA A 13 -6.64 -46.09 -14.54
N VAL A 14 -6.51 -45.77 -13.26
CA VAL A 14 -6.80 -44.46 -12.72
C VAL A 14 -5.64 -43.54 -13.09
N LEU A 15 -5.87 -42.66 -14.06
CA LEU A 15 -4.98 -41.53 -14.30
C LEU A 15 -5.12 -40.55 -13.11
N ALA A 16 -4.25 -40.68 -12.12
CA ALA A 16 -4.04 -39.63 -11.16
C ALA A 16 -3.27 -38.50 -11.86
N ALA A 17 -3.96 -37.40 -12.11
CA ALA A 17 -3.29 -36.16 -12.52
C ALA A 17 -2.37 -35.73 -11.35
N ALA A 18 -1.07 -35.94 -11.57
CA ALA A 18 -0.03 -35.43 -10.70
C ALA A 18 -0.08 -33.90 -10.77
N ALA A 19 -0.66 -33.26 -9.77
CA ALA A 19 -0.40 -31.87 -9.48
C ALA A 19 1.10 -31.76 -9.14
N GLY A 20 1.89 -31.31 -10.10
CA GLY A 20 3.31 -31.14 -9.98
C GLY A 20 3.65 -30.10 -8.93
N SER A 21 3.95 -30.54 -7.73
CA SER A 21 4.71 -29.77 -6.77
C SER A 21 6.16 -29.69 -7.24
N LEU A 22 6.45 -28.74 -8.12
CA LEU A 22 7.81 -28.26 -8.31
C LEU A 22 8.01 -27.15 -7.30
N PRO A 23 8.83 -27.41 -6.31
CA PRO A 23 9.60 -26.25 -5.97
C PRO A 23 10.74 -26.28 -5.00
N CYS A 24 10.92 -27.30 -4.26
CA CYS A 24 12.07 -27.40 -3.36
C CYS A 24 13.40 -27.56 -4.11
N SER A 25 13.38 -27.97 -5.36
CA SER A 25 14.58 -28.31 -6.13
C SER A 25 15.27 -27.09 -6.76
N VAL A 26 14.59 -25.98 -7.01
CA VAL A 26 15.24 -24.76 -7.54
C VAL A 26 16.07 -24.07 -6.46
N LEU A 27 15.58 -24.01 -5.23
CA LEU A 27 16.33 -23.48 -4.08
C LEU A 27 17.47 -24.43 -3.62
N ALA A 28 17.35 -25.72 -3.87
CA ALA A 28 18.38 -26.72 -3.53
C ALA A 28 19.47 -26.90 -4.60
N ALA A 29 19.22 -26.56 -5.85
CA ALA A 29 20.17 -26.69 -6.95
C ALA A 29 21.15 -25.50 -7.05
N THR A 30 20.76 -24.33 -6.56
CA THR A 30 21.71 -23.24 -6.31
C THR A 30 22.16 -23.40 -4.87
N GLY A 31 23.40 -23.83 -4.60
CA GLY A 31 24.03 -23.82 -3.28
C GLY A 31 24.07 -22.39 -2.70
N SER A 32 22.99 -21.66 -2.88
CA SER A 32 22.87 -20.23 -2.71
C SER A 32 22.49 -19.93 -1.26
N ASN A 33 23.30 -19.13 -0.66
CA ASN A 33 23.08 -18.43 0.59
C ASN A 33 21.91 -17.39 0.49
N LEU A 34 20.99 -17.55 -0.50
CA LEU A 34 19.94 -16.59 -0.84
C LEU A 34 19.06 -16.21 0.37
N PRO A 35 18.43 -17.14 1.11
CA PRO A 35 17.65 -16.79 2.29
C PRO A 35 18.47 -16.03 3.33
N ASN A 36 19.72 -16.45 3.54
CA ASN A 36 20.61 -15.81 4.51
C ASN A 36 21.05 -14.40 4.04
N GLN A 37 21.20 -14.15 2.75
CA GLN A 37 21.52 -12.83 2.22
C GLN A 37 20.34 -11.88 2.38
N ILE A 38 19.12 -12.35 2.11
CA ILE A 38 17.89 -11.59 2.33
C ILE A 38 17.72 -11.30 3.82
N GLN A 39 17.87 -12.30 4.69
CA GLN A 39 17.79 -12.12 6.13
C GLN A 39 18.78 -11.06 6.63
N ARG A 40 20.05 -11.15 6.22
CA ARG A 40 21.07 -10.15 6.58
C ARG A 40 20.69 -8.75 6.12
N THR A 41 20.03 -8.60 4.96
CA THR A 41 19.57 -7.28 4.51
C THR A 41 18.59 -6.66 5.49
N LEU A 42 17.69 -7.47 6.07
CA LEU A 42 16.75 -6.99 7.08
C LEU A 42 17.43 -6.68 8.42
N ASP A 43 18.33 -7.56 8.85
CA ASP A 43 19.11 -7.39 10.08
C ASP A 43 19.98 -6.13 10.02
N ASP A 44 20.65 -5.90 8.87
CA ASP A 44 21.44 -4.69 8.60
C ASP A 44 20.58 -3.43 8.62
N TYR A 45 19.36 -3.49 8.04
CA TYR A 45 18.43 -2.37 8.07
C TYR A 45 18.07 -1.99 9.50
N LEU A 46 17.68 -2.97 10.31
CA LEU A 46 17.35 -2.73 11.73
C LEU A 46 18.55 -2.19 12.50
N ALA A 47 19.75 -2.77 12.31
CA ALA A 47 20.96 -2.32 13.00
C ALA A 47 21.31 -0.87 12.68
N GLN A 48 21.14 -0.45 11.41
CA GLN A 48 21.49 0.91 10.97
C GLN A 48 20.41 1.96 11.26
N ARG A 49 19.14 1.53 11.36
CA ARG A 49 18.01 2.46 11.42
C ARG A 49 17.31 2.52 12.78
N ARG A 50 17.59 1.58 13.67
CA ARG A 50 16.93 1.53 15.00
C ARG A 50 17.03 2.83 15.77
N ASP A 51 18.22 3.42 15.86
CA ASP A 51 18.42 4.65 16.64
C ASP A 51 17.87 5.87 15.92
N ILE A 52 17.84 5.84 14.58
CA ILE A 52 17.36 6.96 13.76
C ILE A 52 15.85 7.01 13.70
N GLU A 53 15.20 5.87 13.45
CA GLU A 53 13.76 5.76 13.20
C GLU A 53 12.99 5.15 14.36
N GLY A 54 13.68 4.49 15.29
CA GLY A 54 13.04 3.67 16.32
C GLY A 54 12.42 2.39 15.82
N VAL A 55 12.80 1.96 14.62
CA VAL A 55 12.34 0.70 14.07
C VAL A 55 12.78 -0.48 14.92
N SER A 56 11.86 -1.39 15.27
CA SER A 56 12.18 -2.60 16.01
C SER A 56 11.91 -3.88 15.23
N ALA A 57 11.13 -3.79 14.14
CA ALA A 57 10.78 -4.97 13.36
C ALA A 57 10.51 -4.64 11.89
N ILE A 58 10.75 -5.63 11.04
CA ILE A 58 10.53 -5.55 9.60
C ILE A 58 10.04 -6.91 9.07
N PHE A 59 9.09 -6.86 8.14
CA PHE A 59 8.57 -8.01 7.41
C PHE A 59 8.68 -7.74 5.90
N LEU A 60 9.40 -8.62 5.19
CA LEU A 60 9.53 -8.63 3.73
C LEU A 60 8.84 -9.86 3.14
N HIS A 61 8.06 -9.64 2.09
CA HIS A 61 7.48 -10.70 1.25
C HIS A 61 7.90 -10.46 -0.21
N VAL A 62 8.43 -11.49 -0.85
CA VAL A 62 8.86 -11.51 -2.25
C VAL A 62 8.05 -12.58 -2.98
N ASP A 63 7.35 -12.19 -4.02
CA ASP A 63 6.53 -13.06 -4.85
C ASP A 63 7.01 -12.98 -6.31
N LEU A 64 7.50 -14.07 -6.85
CA LEU A 64 8.03 -14.18 -8.22
C LEU A 64 6.98 -14.69 -9.23
N GLY A 65 5.71 -14.71 -8.81
CA GLY A 65 4.60 -15.19 -9.63
C GLY A 65 4.65 -16.71 -9.85
N ASP A 66 3.56 -17.26 -10.40
CA ASP A 66 3.49 -18.69 -10.72
C ASP A 66 4.27 -18.98 -12.04
N PRO A 67 5.17 -20.00 -12.06
CA PRO A 67 5.52 -20.98 -11.03
C PRO A 67 6.68 -20.56 -10.10
N GLY A 68 6.98 -19.28 -9.97
CA GLY A 68 8.09 -18.78 -9.17
C GLY A 68 7.88 -18.96 -7.65
N PRO A 69 8.98 -18.90 -6.87
CA PRO A 69 8.92 -19.05 -5.41
C PRO A 69 8.36 -17.81 -4.72
N ILE A 70 7.80 -18.04 -3.52
CA ILE A 70 7.52 -17.01 -2.53
C ILE A 70 8.63 -17.07 -1.48
N ILE A 71 9.19 -15.92 -1.10
CA ILE A 71 10.20 -15.80 -0.06
C ILE A 71 9.67 -14.81 0.99
N GLU A 72 9.66 -15.23 2.24
CA GLU A 72 9.35 -14.37 3.38
C GLU A 72 10.55 -14.28 4.31
N ALA A 73 10.81 -13.07 4.77
CA ALA A 73 11.86 -12.80 5.75
C ALA A 73 11.35 -11.83 6.82
N TYR A 74 11.77 -12.09 8.05
CA TYR A 74 11.35 -11.35 9.22
C TYR A 74 12.55 -11.01 10.06
N ALA A 75 12.62 -9.79 10.58
CA ALA A 75 13.66 -9.42 11.53
C ALA A 75 13.10 -8.54 12.65
N GLY A 76 13.65 -8.71 13.84
CA GLY A 76 13.26 -7.95 15.02
C GLY A 76 12.04 -8.51 15.73
N SER A 77 11.48 -7.69 16.62
CA SER A 77 10.42 -8.10 17.54
C SER A 77 9.58 -6.91 17.98
N ASP A 78 8.45 -7.21 18.63
CA ASP A 78 7.63 -6.26 19.38
C ASP A 78 8.31 -5.90 20.72
N GLY A 79 9.42 -5.16 20.63
CA GLY A 79 10.32 -4.84 21.75
C GLY A 79 9.71 -4.05 22.91
N LEU A 80 8.41 -3.74 22.86
CA LEU A 80 7.73 -2.92 23.85
C LEU A 80 6.65 -3.66 24.62
N ARG A 81 6.19 -4.81 24.13
CA ARG A 81 5.15 -5.59 24.78
C ARG A 81 5.73 -6.81 25.50
N ASP A 82 6.13 -7.80 24.76
CA ASP A 82 6.61 -9.07 25.25
C ASP A 82 7.86 -9.55 24.49
N ASN A 83 8.42 -8.68 23.66
CA ASN A 83 9.54 -8.96 22.78
C ASN A 83 9.28 -10.14 21.81
N ALA A 84 7.98 -10.37 21.49
CA ALA A 84 7.60 -11.43 20.56
C ALA A 84 8.22 -11.18 19.16
N PRO A 85 8.80 -12.20 18.51
CA PRO A 85 9.38 -12.03 17.20
C PRO A 85 8.30 -11.72 16.16
N VAL A 86 8.60 -10.84 15.20
CA VAL A 86 7.75 -10.60 14.05
C VAL A 86 7.63 -11.87 13.20
N ASN A 87 6.45 -12.13 12.65
CA ASN A 87 6.16 -13.31 11.86
C ASN A 87 5.06 -13.03 10.82
N GLY A 88 4.67 -14.04 10.02
CA GLY A 88 3.68 -13.90 8.95
C GLY A 88 2.27 -13.54 9.40
N SER A 89 1.95 -13.58 10.69
CA SER A 89 0.66 -13.13 11.24
C SER A 89 0.69 -11.69 11.76
N THR A 90 1.88 -11.07 11.82
CA THR A 90 2.07 -9.70 12.30
C THR A 90 1.41 -8.72 11.33
N LEU A 91 0.67 -7.76 11.88
CA LEU A 91 -0.05 -6.74 11.14
C LEU A 91 0.60 -5.36 11.31
N PHE A 92 0.35 -4.51 10.31
CA PHE A 92 0.82 -3.14 10.24
C PHE A 92 -0.30 -2.24 9.73
N GLN A 93 -0.31 -0.98 10.13
CA GLN A 93 -1.08 0.04 9.42
C GLN A 93 -0.37 0.29 8.09
N ILE A 94 -1.08 0.12 6.97
CA ILE A 94 -0.47 0.27 5.64
C ILE A 94 -0.61 1.66 5.05
N GLY A 95 -1.23 2.58 5.79
CA GLY A 95 -1.35 3.99 5.43
C GLY A 95 -1.90 4.18 4.03
N SER A 96 -1.28 5.05 3.27
CA SER A 96 -1.72 5.43 1.92
C SER A 96 -1.76 4.29 0.89
N ASN A 97 -1.27 3.07 1.22
CA ASN A 97 -1.61 1.90 0.41
C ASN A 97 -3.13 1.60 0.42
N THR A 98 -3.92 2.22 1.29
CA THR A 98 -5.39 2.16 1.25
C THR A 98 -5.95 2.74 -0.05
N LYS A 99 -5.32 3.76 -0.63
CA LYS A 99 -5.82 4.54 -1.77
C LYS A 99 -6.05 3.71 -3.03
N HIS A 100 -5.13 2.82 -3.37
CA HIS A 100 -5.34 1.97 -4.55
C HIS A 100 -6.43 0.91 -4.38
N PHE A 101 -6.83 0.58 -3.14
CA PHE A 101 -8.06 -0.20 -2.89
C PHE A 101 -9.29 0.65 -3.16
N GLU A 102 -9.25 1.92 -2.76
CA GLU A 102 -10.33 2.86 -3.01
C GLU A 102 -10.50 3.15 -4.51
N ALA A 103 -9.41 3.44 -5.23
CA ALA A 103 -9.45 3.60 -6.69
C ALA A 103 -10.01 2.36 -7.38
N ALA A 104 -9.64 1.16 -6.94
CA ALA A 104 -10.21 -0.09 -7.45
C ALA A 104 -11.72 -0.22 -7.14
N ALA A 105 -12.19 0.26 -5.98
CA ALA A 105 -13.61 0.30 -5.66
C ALA A 105 -14.39 1.22 -6.59
N VAL A 106 -13.87 2.44 -6.85
CA VAL A 106 -14.43 3.38 -7.82
C VAL A 106 -14.53 2.74 -9.20
N LEU A 107 -13.44 2.13 -9.66
CA LEU A 107 -13.38 1.49 -10.98
C LEU A 107 -14.27 0.25 -11.11
N GLN A 108 -14.52 -0.47 -10.02
CA GLN A 108 -15.54 -1.53 -10.03
C GLN A 108 -16.94 -0.98 -10.20
N LEU A 109 -17.28 0.10 -9.48
CA LEU A 109 -18.56 0.76 -9.62
C LEU A 109 -18.77 1.33 -11.02
N GLU A 110 -17.70 1.84 -11.64
CA GLU A 110 -17.72 2.25 -13.04
C GLU A 110 -17.99 1.06 -13.99
N ALA A 111 -17.29 -0.06 -13.79
CA ALA A 111 -17.53 -1.27 -14.58
C ALA A 111 -18.96 -1.82 -14.43
N GLU A 112 -19.58 -1.60 -13.28
CA GLU A 112 -20.98 -1.94 -13.00
C GLU A 112 -21.97 -0.90 -13.54
N GLY A 113 -21.50 0.20 -14.15
CA GLY A 113 -22.33 1.29 -14.68
C GLY A 113 -23.03 2.13 -13.59
N LYS A 114 -22.53 2.08 -12.34
CA LYS A 114 -23.09 2.83 -11.21
C LYS A 114 -22.54 4.24 -11.08
N LEU A 115 -21.36 4.49 -11.63
CA LEU A 115 -20.75 5.81 -11.76
C LEU A 115 -19.90 5.87 -13.03
N ASP A 116 -19.47 7.08 -13.38
CA ASP A 116 -18.46 7.34 -14.42
C ASP A 116 -17.38 8.21 -13.78
N ILE A 117 -16.12 7.84 -13.92
CA ILE A 117 -14.99 8.58 -13.31
C ILE A 117 -14.82 9.99 -13.89
N ASP A 118 -15.46 10.30 -15.02
CA ASP A 118 -15.53 11.64 -15.58
C ASP A 118 -16.71 12.48 -15.04
N GLN A 119 -17.60 11.92 -14.23
CA GLN A 119 -18.57 12.67 -13.44
C GLN A 119 -17.86 13.53 -12.40
N THR A 120 -18.52 14.60 -11.98
CA THR A 120 -17.95 15.59 -11.08
C THR A 120 -18.34 15.38 -9.62
N VAL A 121 -17.56 15.94 -8.71
CA VAL A 121 -17.89 16.02 -7.28
C VAL A 121 -19.28 16.63 -7.10
N GLY A 122 -19.63 17.72 -7.82
CA GLY A 122 -20.94 18.35 -7.70
C GLY A 122 -22.13 17.49 -8.13
N HIS A 123 -21.92 16.49 -8.99
CA HIS A 123 -22.94 15.50 -9.32
C HIS A 123 -23.30 14.61 -8.11
N TRP A 124 -22.30 14.19 -7.35
CA TRP A 124 -22.46 13.26 -6.23
C TRP A 124 -22.61 13.94 -4.87
N LEU A 125 -21.91 15.05 -4.68
CA LEU A 125 -21.74 15.77 -3.41
C LEU A 125 -22.00 17.27 -3.64
N PRO A 126 -23.25 17.68 -3.99
CA PRO A 126 -23.58 19.08 -4.31
C PRO A 126 -23.33 20.05 -3.15
N GLU A 127 -23.25 19.55 -1.92
CA GLU A 127 -22.90 20.32 -0.72
C GLU A 127 -21.48 20.92 -0.77
N TYR A 128 -20.56 20.35 -1.56
CA TYR A 128 -19.20 20.87 -1.75
C TYR A 128 -19.10 21.72 -3.03
N ALA A 129 -19.91 22.77 -3.11
CA ALA A 129 -20.08 23.61 -4.29
C ALA A 129 -18.76 24.21 -4.84
N ALA A 130 -17.80 24.56 -3.97
CA ALA A 130 -16.50 25.11 -4.38
C ALA A 130 -15.69 24.13 -5.26
N TRP A 131 -15.92 22.84 -5.11
CA TRP A 131 -15.23 21.77 -5.84
C TRP A 131 -16.17 21.04 -6.82
N SER A 132 -17.35 21.60 -7.08
CA SER A 132 -18.38 20.96 -7.91
C SER A 132 -17.93 20.60 -9.32
N HIS A 133 -16.94 21.30 -9.87
CA HIS A 133 -16.38 21.09 -11.20
C HIS A 133 -15.32 20.00 -11.26
N VAL A 134 -14.77 19.55 -10.11
CA VAL A 134 -13.69 18.55 -10.03
C VAL A 134 -14.26 17.19 -10.42
N LYS A 135 -13.58 16.49 -11.33
CA LYS A 135 -13.93 15.13 -11.72
C LYS A 135 -13.42 14.08 -10.72
N ILE A 136 -14.10 12.93 -10.62
CA ILE A 136 -13.65 11.79 -9.80
C ILE A 136 -12.24 11.36 -10.23
N ARG A 137 -11.94 11.30 -11.53
CA ARG A 137 -10.61 11.03 -12.08
C ARG A 137 -9.54 11.96 -11.50
N GLN A 138 -9.87 13.25 -11.32
CA GLN A 138 -8.93 14.23 -10.77
C GLN A 138 -8.70 14.06 -9.26
N LEU A 139 -9.68 13.53 -8.53
CA LEU A 139 -9.46 13.12 -7.14
C LEU A 139 -8.42 12.01 -7.09
N LEU A 140 -8.59 10.95 -7.89
CA LEU A 140 -7.77 9.74 -7.83
C LEU A 140 -6.35 9.93 -8.41
N ASN A 141 -6.15 10.84 -9.37
CA ASN A 141 -4.83 11.12 -9.93
C ASN A 141 -4.15 12.35 -9.33
N MET A 142 -4.74 12.94 -8.27
CA MET A 142 -4.17 14.07 -7.51
C MET A 142 -4.01 15.37 -8.32
N THR A 143 -4.88 15.58 -9.36
CA THR A 143 -4.92 16.84 -10.14
C THR A 143 -6.14 17.70 -9.81
N SER A 144 -6.79 17.46 -8.69
CA SER A 144 -8.02 18.14 -8.28
C SER A 144 -7.85 19.59 -7.87
N GLY A 145 -6.65 19.98 -7.40
CA GLY A 145 -6.43 21.28 -6.78
C GLY A 145 -7.12 21.44 -5.42
N ILE A 146 -7.52 20.36 -4.76
CA ILE A 146 -8.16 20.36 -3.43
C ILE A 146 -7.10 20.31 -2.33
N PRO A 147 -7.14 21.23 -1.32
CA PRO A 147 -6.22 21.23 -0.21
C PRO A 147 -6.25 19.94 0.61
N ASN A 148 -5.14 19.63 1.27
CA ASN A 148 -5.00 18.43 2.09
C ASN A 148 -5.41 18.69 3.55
N TYR A 149 -6.50 18.10 4.02
CA TYR A 149 -6.97 18.26 5.41
C TYR A 149 -5.93 17.81 6.43
N SER A 150 -5.17 16.75 6.12
CA SER A 150 -4.22 16.17 7.08
C SER A 150 -3.00 17.06 7.37
N GLU A 151 -2.84 18.12 6.59
CA GLU A 151 -1.80 19.14 6.78
C GLU A 151 -2.31 20.36 7.58
N THR A 152 -3.57 20.34 7.98
CA THR A 152 -4.15 21.46 8.73
C THR A 152 -3.80 21.37 10.22
N VAL A 153 -3.51 22.51 10.80
CA VAL A 153 -3.24 22.64 12.27
C VAL A 153 -4.44 22.12 13.09
N ALA A 154 -5.66 22.33 12.59
CA ALA A 154 -6.88 21.91 13.28
C ALA A 154 -6.91 20.39 13.48
N ILE A 155 -6.73 19.60 12.43
CA ILE A 155 -6.73 18.13 12.50
C ILE A 155 -5.54 17.64 13.35
N GLY A 156 -4.34 18.16 13.10
CA GLY A 156 -3.16 17.79 13.91
C GLY A 156 -3.34 18.05 15.39
N ARG A 157 -3.99 19.15 15.76
CA ARG A 157 -4.27 19.51 17.18
C ARG A 157 -5.27 18.55 17.82
N ILE A 158 -6.33 18.16 17.11
CA ILE A 158 -7.29 17.17 17.63
C ILE A 158 -6.58 15.83 17.83
N MET A 159 -5.82 15.34 16.84
CA MET A 159 -5.06 14.09 16.96
C MET A 159 -4.07 14.11 18.12
N ALA A 160 -3.44 15.26 18.38
CA ALA A 160 -2.46 15.40 19.46
C ALA A 160 -3.08 15.44 20.84
N THR A 161 -4.29 15.97 20.97
CA THR A 161 -5.01 16.09 22.26
C THR A 161 -5.87 14.89 22.58
N ASP A 162 -6.43 14.24 21.55
CA ASP A 162 -7.25 13.03 21.67
C ASP A 162 -6.98 12.06 20.52
N MET A 163 -6.05 11.14 20.72
CA MET A 163 -5.70 10.14 19.72
C MET A 163 -6.82 9.12 19.46
N HIS A 164 -7.86 9.10 20.27
CA HIS A 164 -9.03 8.23 20.12
C HIS A 164 -10.22 8.95 19.47
N HIS A 165 -10.08 10.23 19.12
CA HIS A 165 -11.14 11.00 18.47
C HIS A 165 -11.65 10.29 17.20
N GLN A 166 -12.97 10.09 17.14
CA GLN A 166 -13.64 9.53 15.95
C GLN A 166 -13.99 10.66 14.99
N PHE A 167 -13.18 10.83 13.95
CA PHE A 167 -13.45 11.81 12.88
C PHE A 167 -14.59 11.36 11.98
N ALA A 168 -15.52 12.27 11.72
CA ALA A 168 -16.47 12.10 10.62
C ALA A 168 -15.82 12.58 9.30
N ASN A 169 -16.21 11.97 8.16
CA ASN A 169 -15.70 12.40 6.84
C ASN A 169 -15.97 13.90 6.59
N GLY A 170 -17.13 14.41 6.99
CA GLY A 170 -17.46 15.84 6.89
C GLY A 170 -16.52 16.74 7.67
N GLU A 171 -16.13 16.34 8.90
CA GLU A 171 -15.18 17.08 9.73
C GLU A 171 -13.79 17.20 9.05
N LEU A 172 -13.32 16.11 8.45
CA LEU A 172 -12.06 16.10 7.70
C LEU A 172 -12.12 17.00 6.46
N ILE A 173 -13.21 16.90 5.69
CA ILE A 173 -13.42 17.73 4.50
C ILE A 173 -13.54 19.19 4.88
N ASP A 174 -14.29 19.53 5.93
CA ASP A 174 -14.50 20.89 6.42
C ASP A 174 -13.21 21.59 6.84
N ALA A 175 -12.21 20.83 7.33
CA ALA A 175 -10.90 21.37 7.65
C ALA A 175 -10.12 21.89 6.43
N ALA A 176 -10.41 21.36 5.23
CA ALA A 176 -9.81 21.76 3.96
C ALA A 176 -10.73 22.61 3.09
N TYR A 177 -12.05 22.66 3.41
CA TYR A 177 -13.02 23.35 2.56
C TYR A 177 -12.83 24.88 2.60
N PRO A 178 -12.77 25.56 1.43
CA PRO A 178 -12.51 27.00 1.39
C PRO A 178 -13.68 27.77 2.00
N ARG A 179 -13.34 28.65 2.95
CA ARG A 179 -14.24 29.63 3.58
C ARG A 179 -13.62 31.02 3.43
N ALA A 180 -14.39 32.07 3.68
CA ALA A 180 -13.92 33.44 3.52
C ALA A 180 -12.63 33.75 4.32
N ASP A 181 -12.42 33.05 5.40
CA ASP A 181 -11.31 33.21 6.36
C ASP A 181 -10.30 32.04 6.36
N ASN A 182 -10.53 31.02 5.52
CA ASN A 182 -9.69 29.81 5.47
C ASN A 182 -9.51 29.32 4.02
N VAL A 183 -8.68 30.02 3.26
CA VAL A 183 -8.29 29.58 1.91
C VAL A 183 -6.87 29.01 2.00
N LEU A 184 -6.77 27.68 1.98
CA LEU A 184 -5.49 27.00 2.00
C LEU A 184 -4.84 27.06 0.59
N PRO A 185 -3.57 27.41 0.50
CA PRO A 185 -2.86 27.44 -0.78
C PRO A 185 -2.66 26.01 -1.31
N VAL A 186 -2.85 25.84 -2.61
CA VAL A 186 -2.58 24.59 -3.31
C VAL A 186 -1.64 24.86 -4.48
N PRO A 187 -0.54 24.14 -4.62
CA PRO A 187 0.29 24.21 -5.81
C PRO A 187 -0.51 23.85 -7.05
N GLY A 188 -0.25 24.51 -8.18
CA GLY A 188 -0.84 24.14 -9.45
C GLY A 188 -0.32 22.80 -9.97
N GLY A 189 -1.09 22.16 -10.85
CA GLY A 189 -0.73 20.88 -11.46
C GLY A 189 -1.07 19.68 -10.59
N TRP A 190 -0.08 18.87 -10.24
CA TRP A 190 -0.24 17.71 -9.37
C TRP A 190 0.03 18.09 -7.90
N PHE A 191 -0.90 17.72 -7.02
CA PHE A 191 -0.76 17.97 -5.59
C PHE A 191 -1.41 16.84 -4.78
N TYR A 192 -0.63 16.18 -3.95
CA TYR A 192 -1.11 15.09 -3.10
C TYR A 192 -2.07 15.59 -2.03
N SER A 193 -3.28 15.05 -2.01
CA SER A 193 -4.32 15.45 -1.06
C SER A 193 -5.14 14.26 -0.56
N ASN A 194 -5.09 14.01 0.74
CA ASN A 194 -5.93 13.01 1.38
C ASN A 194 -7.42 13.38 1.34
N THR A 195 -7.77 14.66 1.19
CA THR A 195 -9.14 15.13 1.03
C THR A 195 -9.82 14.50 -0.19
N ASN A 196 -9.05 14.27 -1.26
CA ASN A 196 -9.55 13.61 -2.45
C ASN A 196 -10.14 12.23 -2.15
N ASN A 197 -9.45 11.44 -1.33
CA ASN A 197 -9.89 10.09 -1.00
C ASN A 197 -11.04 10.09 0.02
N ILE A 198 -11.15 11.10 0.88
CA ILE A 198 -12.35 11.22 1.72
C ILE A 198 -13.58 11.56 0.87
N LEU A 199 -13.44 12.42 -0.15
CA LEU A 199 -14.53 12.70 -1.12
C LEU A 199 -14.85 11.45 -1.96
N ALA A 200 -13.83 10.71 -2.42
CA ALA A 200 -14.03 9.47 -3.18
C ALA A 200 -14.75 8.40 -2.34
N ALA A 201 -14.42 8.27 -1.04
CA ALA A 201 -15.11 7.39 -0.11
C ALA A 201 -16.62 7.70 -0.03
N LEU A 202 -16.99 8.97 0.12
CA LEU A 202 -18.40 9.39 0.12
C LEU A 202 -19.10 9.10 -1.21
N ILE A 203 -18.41 9.29 -2.33
CA ILE A 203 -18.94 8.96 -3.67
C ILE A 203 -19.15 7.45 -3.80
N ILE A 204 -18.21 6.63 -3.34
CA ILE A 204 -18.34 5.17 -3.31
C ILE A 204 -19.58 4.76 -2.51
N GLU A 205 -19.79 5.33 -1.34
CA GLU A 205 -20.94 5.01 -0.50
C GLU A 205 -22.26 5.40 -1.16
N LYS A 206 -22.35 6.59 -1.76
CA LYS A 206 -23.54 7.04 -2.50
C LYS A 206 -23.81 6.17 -3.74
N ALA A 207 -22.78 5.86 -4.53
CA ALA A 207 -22.93 5.08 -5.76
C ALA A 207 -23.22 3.59 -5.51
N SER A 208 -22.67 3.01 -4.43
CA SER A 208 -22.86 1.60 -4.10
C SER A 208 -24.09 1.35 -3.24
N GLY A 209 -24.57 2.34 -2.49
CA GLY A 209 -25.59 2.18 -1.45
C GLY A 209 -25.12 1.36 -0.25
N SER A 210 -23.81 1.21 -0.06
CA SER A 210 -23.17 0.42 1.00
C SER A 210 -22.07 1.25 1.67
N SER A 211 -21.74 0.95 2.93
CA SER A 211 -20.59 1.58 3.57
C SER A 211 -19.27 1.22 2.87
N LEU A 212 -18.27 2.10 2.97
CA LEU A 212 -16.93 1.82 2.43
C LEU A 212 -16.35 0.52 3.00
N ARG A 213 -16.63 0.21 4.28
CA ARG A 213 -16.25 -1.06 4.92
C ARG A 213 -16.82 -2.27 4.19
N GLU A 214 -18.09 -2.25 3.81
CA GLU A 214 -18.72 -3.35 3.09
C GLU A 214 -18.18 -3.48 1.67
N VAL A 215 -17.90 -2.37 1.00
CA VAL A 215 -17.27 -2.34 -0.33
C VAL A 215 -15.86 -2.94 -0.25
N PHE A 216 -15.03 -2.50 0.69
CA PHE A 216 -13.68 -3.05 0.89
C PHE A 216 -13.71 -4.53 1.28
N LYS A 217 -14.63 -4.97 2.12
CA LYS A 217 -14.79 -6.40 2.47
C LYS A 217 -15.00 -7.26 1.23
N LYS A 218 -15.80 -6.80 0.25
CA LYS A 218 -16.00 -7.49 -1.03
C LYS A 218 -14.72 -7.53 -1.85
N LEU A 219 -13.95 -6.43 -1.90
CA LEU A 219 -12.66 -6.37 -2.57
C LEU A 219 -11.65 -7.34 -1.96
N PHE A 220 -11.53 -7.34 -0.63
CA PHE A 220 -10.62 -8.24 0.09
C PHE A 220 -10.94 -9.70 -0.20
N SER A 221 -12.22 -10.07 -0.15
CA SER A 221 -12.66 -11.42 -0.49
C SER A 221 -12.32 -11.80 -1.95
N ARG A 222 -12.56 -10.90 -2.90
CA ARG A 222 -12.26 -11.12 -4.33
C ARG A 222 -10.77 -11.28 -4.59
N ALA A 223 -9.93 -10.54 -3.87
CA ALA A 223 -8.48 -10.64 -3.97
C ALA A 223 -7.88 -11.80 -3.15
N GLY A 224 -8.68 -12.50 -2.33
CA GLY A 224 -8.24 -13.59 -1.46
C GLY A 224 -7.38 -13.12 -0.29
N LEU A 225 -7.70 -11.94 0.28
CA LEU A 225 -7.00 -11.39 1.44
C LEU A 225 -7.64 -11.92 2.73
N HIS A 226 -6.81 -12.37 3.66
CA HIS A 226 -7.25 -12.97 4.92
C HIS A 226 -6.84 -12.15 6.15
N ASP A 227 -5.80 -11.36 6.02
CA ASP A 227 -5.17 -10.56 7.06
C ASP A 227 -5.21 -9.06 6.72
N THR A 228 -6.29 -8.63 6.06
CA THR A 228 -6.52 -7.25 5.65
C THR A 228 -7.86 -6.77 6.19
N PHE A 229 -7.83 -5.64 6.90
CA PHE A 229 -8.95 -5.12 7.68
C PHE A 229 -9.16 -3.64 7.41
N TYR A 230 -10.43 -3.23 7.35
CA TYR A 230 -10.87 -1.85 7.36
C TYR A 230 -12.07 -1.72 8.30
N ALA A 231 -12.04 -0.79 9.23
CA ALA A 231 -13.04 -0.63 10.27
C ALA A 231 -13.20 0.82 10.71
N ASP A 232 -13.61 1.70 9.83
CA ASP A 232 -13.97 3.11 10.10
C ASP A 232 -13.26 3.78 11.32
N GLY A 233 -12.01 3.41 11.54
CA GLY A 233 -11.14 3.97 12.58
C GLY A 233 -11.00 3.13 13.85
N VAL A 234 -11.97 2.31 14.23
CA VAL A 234 -11.93 1.46 15.44
C VAL A 234 -11.87 -0.01 15.06
N TYR A 235 -10.77 -0.66 15.39
CA TYR A 235 -10.53 -2.07 15.05
C TYR A 235 -10.83 -3.00 16.22
N PRO A 236 -11.29 -4.22 15.95
CA PRO A 236 -11.49 -5.24 16.99
C PRO A 236 -10.17 -5.55 17.72
N ASP A 237 -10.24 -5.81 19.02
CA ASP A 237 -9.08 -6.16 19.87
C ASP A 237 -8.26 -7.32 19.29
N ALA A 238 -8.93 -8.31 18.69
CA ALA A 238 -8.27 -9.45 18.04
C ALA A 238 -7.39 -9.03 16.84
N VAL A 239 -7.73 -7.94 16.14
CA VAL A 239 -6.90 -7.35 15.09
C VAL A 239 -5.76 -6.56 15.71
N LEU A 240 -6.08 -5.65 16.66
CA LEU A 240 -5.09 -4.81 17.33
C LEU A 240 -4.03 -5.62 18.10
N ALA A 241 -4.41 -6.77 18.65
CA ALA A 241 -3.48 -7.69 19.31
C ALA A 241 -2.39 -8.22 18.38
N ARG A 242 -2.63 -8.24 17.06
CA ARG A 242 -1.67 -8.67 16.02
C ARG A 242 -0.91 -7.51 15.40
N VAL A 243 -1.35 -6.27 15.59
CA VAL A 243 -0.64 -5.09 15.10
C VAL A 243 0.59 -4.87 15.97
N LEU A 244 1.74 -4.77 15.31
CA LEU A 244 3.01 -4.48 15.98
C LEU A 244 2.94 -3.09 16.65
N VAL A 245 3.59 -2.92 17.79
CA VAL A 245 3.69 -1.59 18.42
C VAL A 245 4.47 -0.64 17.51
N GLY A 246 3.88 0.49 17.16
CA GLY A 246 4.49 1.56 16.36
C GLY A 246 4.62 2.82 17.17
N LEU A 247 5.84 3.22 17.52
CA LEU A 247 6.07 4.45 18.28
C LEU A 247 6.16 5.66 17.36
N TYR A 248 5.43 6.72 17.71
CA TYR A 248 5.67 8.01 17.08
C TYR A 248 6.95 8.64 17.63
N LYS A 249 7.99 8.70 16.80
CA LYS A 249 9.30 9.25 17.20
C LYS A 249 9.67 10.56 16.51
N ASN A 250 9.02 10.85 15.38
CA ASN A 250 9.39 12.00 14.56
C ASN A 250 8.27 13.06 14.57
N PRO A 251 8.45 14.16 15.32
CA PRO A 251 7.48 15.25 15.36
C PRO A 251 7.52 16.14 14.11
N GLU A 252 8.45 15.87 13.18
CA GLU A 252 8.57 16.65 11.97
C GLU A 252 7.40 16.36 11.03
N CYS A 253 6.67 17.41 10.70
CA CYS A 253 5.74 17.33 9.60
C CYS A 253 6.49 16.98 8.32
N LEU A 254 5.91 16.11 7.52
CA LEU A 254 6.48 15.69 6.26
C LEU A 254 6.83 16.90 5.37
N ALA A 255 8.00 16.87 4.77
CA ALA A 255 8.61 17.98 4.04
C ALA A 255 7.88 18.40 2.74
N TYR A 256 6.60 18.05 2.59
CA TYR A 256 5.80 18.34 1.39
C TYR A 256 4.97 19.63 1.48
N GLN A 257 5.16 20.43 2.53
CA GLN A 257 4.28 21.57 2.78
C GLN A 257 4.83 22.89 2.24
N PRO A 258 4.01 23.65 1.49
CA PRO A 258 4.30 25.04 1.18
C PRO A 258 4.09 25.98 2.38
N VAL A 259 3.50 25.48 3.47
CA VAL A 259 3.25 26.22 4.72
C VAL A 259 4.12 25.63 5.81
N PRO A 260 4.80 26.45 6.64
CA PRO A 260 5.58 25.95 7.77
C PRO A 260 4.71 25.06 8.65
N CYS A 261 5.10 23.81 8.79
CA CYS A 261 4.43 22.90 9.71
C CYS A 261 4.74 23.34 11.14
N GLU A 262 3.72 23.52 11.94
CA GLU A 262 3.91 23.70 13.38
C GLU A 262 4.34 22.36 13.98
N HIS A 263 5.62 22.06 13.98
CA HIS A 263 6.24 20.84 14.54
C HIS A 263 5.73 20.50 15.94
N SER A 264 5.28 21.53 16.66
CA SER A 264 4.69 21.39 18.00
C SER A 264 3.33 20.70 18.01
N THR A 265 2.59 20.65 16.89
CA THR A 265 1.20 20.19 16.90
C THR A 265 1.09 18.71 17.28
N LEU A 266 1.95 17.84 16.74
CA LEU A 266 1.96 16.41 17.04
C LEU A 266 2.96 16.02 18.14
N ALA A 267 3.71 16.96 18.71
CA ALA A 267 4.69 16.71 19.78
C ALA A 267 4.11 15.94 20.99
N PRO A 268 2.84 16.14 21.42
CA PRO A 268 2.25 15.36 22.51
C PRO A 268 2.12 13.85 22.22
N LEU A 269 2.25 13.43 20.96
CA LEU A 269 2.20 12.01 20.55
C LEU A 269 3.57 11.33 20.63
N LEU A 270 4.66 12.07 20.82
CA LEU A 270 6.00 11.52 20.91
C LEU A 270 6.09 10.38 21.94
N GLY A 271 6.63 9.24 21.49
CA GLY A 271 6.78 8.05 22.32
C GLY A 271 5.49 7.26 22.59
N LYS A 272 4.34 7.72 22.09
CA LYS A 272 3.09 6.94 22.21
C LYS A 272 3.02 5.82 21.20
N ASP A 273 2.30 4.77 21.59
CA ASP A 273 1.97 3.63 20.73
C ASP A 273 0.83 4.03 19.77
N MET A 274 1.14 4.18 18.51
CA MET A 274 0.18 4.58 17.46
C MET A 274 -0.75 3.44 17.01
N ARG A 275 -0.54 2.22 17.50
CA ARG A 275 -1.49 1.12 17.31
C ARG A 275 -2.88 1.44 17.91
N GLU A 276 -2.89 2.21 18.98
CA GLU A 276 -4.11 2.61 19.70
C GLU A 276 -4.81 3.83 19.08
N GLN A 277 -4.17 4.47 18.11
CA GLN A 277 -4.76 5.62 17.44
C GLN A 277 -6.01 5.24 16.67
N ASN A 278 -7.08 6.02 16.80
CA ASN A 278 -8.25 5.89 15.97
C ASN A 278 -7.89 6.31 14.52
N LEU A 279 -8.00 5.36 13.58
CA LEU A 279 -7.62 5.60 12.18
C LEU A 279 -8.70 6.29 11.32
N SER A 280 -9.82 6.75 11.92
CA SER A 280 -10.83 7.50 11.18
C SER A 280 -10.30 8.79 10.57
N TRP A 281 -9.24 9.37 11.16
CA TRP A 281 -8.56 10.53 10.58
C TRP A 281 -7.97 10.25 9.19
N ALA A 282 -7.69 9.00 8.88
CA ALA A 282 -7.15 8.58 7.60
C ALA A 282 -8.23 8.04 6.64
N GLY A 283 -9.32 7.47 7.17
CA GLY A 283 -10.48 6.99 6.40
C GLY A 283 -10.12 6.21 5.15
N GLY A 284 -10.74 6.51 4.02
CA GLY A 284 -10.43 5.95 2.70
C GLY A 284 -9.01 6.24 2.21
N ALA A 285 -8.37 7.28 2.76
CA ALA A 285 -7.01 7.65 2.40
C ALA A 285 -5.91 6.79 3.05
N GLY A 286 -6.21 6.07 4.18
CA GLY A 286 -5.08 5.45 4.90
C GLY A 286 -5.41 4.46 6.01
N ALA A 287 -6.67 4.06 6.23
CA ALA A 287 -7.06 3.33 7.43
C ALA A 287 -6.96 1.80 7.34
N ILE A 288 -6.48 1.19 6.26
CA ILE A 288 -6.32 -0.26 6.18
C ILE A 288 -5.19 -0.75 7.08
N ILE A 289 -5.47 -1.83 7.83
CA ILE A 289 -4.49 -2.66 8.52
C ILE A 289 -4.30 -3.94 7.73
N SER A 290 -3.05 -4.33 7.45
CA SER A 290 -2.72 -5.51 6.66
C SER A 290 -1.31 -6.01 6.98
N ASN A 291 -0.80 -6.95 6.18
CA ASN A 291 0.59 -7.40 6.20
C ASN A 291 1.17 -7.46 4.77
N PRO A 292 2.50 -7.56 4.64
CA PRO A 292 3.16 -7.64 3.33
C PRO A 292 2.66 -8.79 2.44
N ARG A 293 2.32 -9.95 3.01
CA ARG A 293 1.80 -11.09 2.24
C ARG A 293 0.48 -10.77 1.55
N ASP A 294 -0.48 -10.21 2.29
CA ASP A 294 -1.78 -9.85 1.72
C ASP A 294 -1.68 -8.66 0.78
N LEU A 295 -0.77 -7.71 1.06
CA LEU A 295 -0.51 -6.62 0.13
C LEU A 295 0.07 -7.13 -1.20
N ALA A 296 0.97 -8.11 -1.18
CA ALA A 296 1.48 -8.74 -2.40
C ALA A 296 0.38 -9.49 -3.17
N ARG A 297 -0.49 -10.25 -2.47
CA ARG A 297 -1.68 -10.88 -3.06
C ARG A 297 -2.61 -9.87 -3.72
N TRP A 298 -2.83 -8.73 -3.06
CA TRP A 298 -3.60 -7.64 -3.61
C TRP A 298 -3.00 -7.12 -4.92
N VAL A 299 -1.71 -6.81 -4.92
CA VAL A 299 -1.00 -6.31 -6.12
C VAL A 299 -1.11 -7.32 -7.27
N ARG A 300 -0.92 -8.60 -6.99
CA ARG A 300 -1.13 -9.69 -7.97
C ARG A 300 -2.55 -9.75 -8.49
N ALA A 301 -3.54 -9.60 -7.62
CA ALA A 301 -4.94 -9.64 -7.99
C ALA A 301 -5.35 -8.43 -8.83
N LEU A 302 -4.83 -7.24 -8.49
CA LEU A 302 -5.09 -5.99 -9.18
C LEU A 302 -4.50 -6.01 -10.60
N PHE A 303 -3.19 -6.19 -10.74
CA PHE A 303 -2.51 -6.19 -12.04
C PHE A 303 -2.85 -7.44 -12.89
N GLY A 304 -3.26 -8.53 -12.26
CA GLY A 304 -3.79 -9.73 -12.90
C GLY A 304 -5.23 -9.60 -13.40
N GLY A 305 -5.90 -8.47 -13.20
CA GLY A 305 -7.26 -8.21 -13.67
C GLY A 305 -8.35 -8.99 -12.91
N ARG A 306 -8.04 -9.54 -11.73
CA ARG A 306 -9.03 -10.26 -10.88
C ARG A 306 -9.89 -9.31 -10.05
N VAL A 307 -9.38 -8.12 -9.75
CA VAL A 307 -10.07 -7.12 -8.94
C VAL A 307 -10.89 -6.18 -9.80
N VAL A 308 -10.31 -5.63 -10.85
CA VAL A 308 -10.98 -4.76 -11.81
C VAL A 308 -10.85 -5.32 -13.22
N PRO A 309 -11.82 -5.12 -14.14
CA PRO A 309 -11.69 -5.52 -15.53
C PRO A 309 -10.50 -4.83 -16.22
N ARG A 310 -10.01 -5.41 -17.30
CA ARG A 310 -8.85 -4.88 -18.05
C ARG A 310 -9.00 -3.42 -18.48
N ARG A 311 -10.20 -3.01 -18.90
CA ARG A 311 -10.47 -1.63 -19.28
C ARG A 311 -10.21 -0.69 -18.10
N GLN A 312 -10.77 -0.99 -16.95
CA GLN A 312 -10.61 -0.19 -15.73
C GLN A 312 -9.16 -0.21 -15.22
N LEU A 313 -8.44 -1.33 -15.38
CA LEU A 313 -7.01 -1.36 -15.07
C LEU A 313 -6.21 -0.45 -16.00
N GLN A 314 -6.55 -0.34 -17.28
CA GLN A 314 -5.96 0.62 -18.22
C GLN A 314 -6.22 2.06 -17.76
N GLU A 315 -7.47 2.38 -17.33
CA GLU A 315 -7.79 3.69 -16.74
C GLU A 315 -6.93 3.95 -15.49
N MET A 316 -6.81 2.96 -14.61
CA MET A 316 -6.01 3.08 -13.37
C MET A 316 -4.53 3.35 -13.66
N THR A 317 -4.02 2.83 -14.74
CA THR A 317 -2.61 2.97 -15.17
C THR A 317 -2.37 4.11 -16.17
N THR A 318 -3.38 4.92 -16.48
CA THR A 318 -3.21 6.15 -17.25
C THR A 318 -2.51 7.20 -16.40
N LEU A 319 -1.40 7.73 -16.90
CA LEU A 319 -0.43 8.48 -16.11
C LEU A 319 -0.50 9.99 -16.33
N VAL A 320 -0.26 10.71 -15.25
CA VAL A 320 0.04 12.15 -15.26
C VAL A 320 1.41 12.41 -14.62
N SER A 321 2.05 13.49 -15.01
CA SER A 321 3.29 14.00 -14.42
C SER A 321 3.04 14.44 -12.97
N GLN A 322 3.88 13.99 -12.02
CA GLN A 322 3.82 14.49 -10.63
C GLN A 322 4.30 15.95 -10.48
N LYS A 323 4.83 16.54 -11.53
CA LYS A 323 5.28 17.94 -11.53
C LYS A 323 4.22 18.88 -12.10
N THR A 324 3.59 18.49 -13.20
CA THR A 324 2.70 19.38 -13.96
C THR A 324 1.23 18.96 -13.93
N GLY A 325 0.92 17.72 -13.59
CA GLY A 325 -0.42 17.14 -13.70
C GLY A 325 -0.82 16.76 -15.13
N GLU A 326 0.03 17.06 -16.13
CA GLU A 326 -0.26 16.78 -17.53
C GLU A 326 -0.08 15.29 -17.86
N PRO A 327 -0.81 14.76 -18.85
CA PRO A 327 -0.69 13.37 -19.28
C PRO A 327 0.73 13.03 -19.75
N VAL A 328 1.24 11.88 -19.33
CA VAL A 328 2.53 11.33 -19.74
C VAL A 328 2.40 9.85 -20.11
N ALA A 329 3.26 9.36 -21.01
CA ALA A 329 3.24 7.97 -21.42
C ALA A 329 3.84 7.01 -20.38
N HIS A 330 4.87 7.46 -19.66
CA HIS A 330 5.58 6.68 -18.63
C HIS A 330 6.40 7.60 -17.74
N ALA A 331 6.79 7.09 -16.58
CA ALA A 331 7.76 7.73 -15.70
C ALA A 331 9.16 7.82 -16.36
N SER A 332 9.98 8.75 -15.90
CA SER A 332 11.37 8.94 -16.31
C SER A 332 12.31 8.83 -15.11
N GLU A 333 13.64 8.80 -15.36
CA GLU A 333 14.65 8.86 -14.28
C GLU A 333 14.54 10.12 -13.42
N LYS A 334 14.03 11.19 -13.98
CA LYS A 334 13.94 12.50 -13.31
C LYS A 334 12.62 12.69 -12.57
N GLU A 335 11.59 11.93 -12.95
CA GLU A 335 10.24 12.18 -12.48
C GLU A 335 9.38 10.92 -12.49
N PRO A 336 8.82 10.51 -11.34
CA PRO A 336 7.76 9.51 -11.30
C PRO A 336 6.48 10.06 -11.94
N ALA A 337 5.61 9.15 -12.34
CA ALA A 337 4.30 9.46 -12.89
C ALA A 337 3.20 8.82 -12.03
N PHE A 338 2.02 9.43 -12.01
CA PHE A 338 0.92 9.04 -11.13
C PHE A 338 -0.29 8.60 -11.95
N GLY A 339 -0.78 7.40 -11.67
CA GLY A 339 -2.06 6.89 -12.17
C GLY A 339 -3.23 7.23 -11.26
N LEU A 340 -4.27 6.39 -11.23
CA LEU A 340 -5.32 6.52 -10.24
C LEU A 340 -4.87 5.81 -8.96
N ASP A 341 -4.36 6.59 -8.00
CA ASP A 341 -3.76 6.12 -6.74
C ASP A 341 -2.69 5.03 -6.92
N LEU A 342 -1.90 5.12 -7.97
CA LEU A 342 -0.74 4.28 -8.24
C LEU A 342 0.42 5.14 -8.74
N VAL A 343 1.64 4.77 -8.39
CA VAL A 343 2.86 5.43 -8.87
C VAL A 343 3.62 4.52 -9.80
N GLN A 344 4.04 5.05 -10.95
CA GLN A 344 5.04 4.43 -11.78
C GLN A 344 6.36 5.20 -11.62
N ALA A 345 7.46 4.49 -11.43
CA ALA A 345 8.80 5.05 -11.40
C ALA A 345 9.71 4.35 -12.41
N TYR A 346 10.74 5.05 -12.82
CA TYR A 346 11.84 4.50 -13.59
C TYR A 346 13.15 4.69 -12.81
N ARG A 347 13.88 3.60 -12.59
CA ARG A 347 15.20 3.58 -11.99
C ARG A 347 16.04 2.52 -12.71
N ALA A 348 17.06 2.94 -13.46
CA ALA A 348 17.93 1.99 -14.17
C ALA A 348 18.57 0.98 -13.22
N GLU A 349 19.04 1.43 -12.04
CA GLU A 349 19.63 0.61 -10.98
C GLU A 349 18.65 -0.35 -10.29
N LEU A 350 17.36 -0.19 -10.53
CA LEU A 350 16.27 -1.09 -10.10
C LEU A 350 15.62 -1.83 -11.28
N GLY A 351 16.33 -1.95 -12.41
CA GLY A 351 15.87 -2.72 -13.57
C GLY A 351 14.87 -2.01 -14.47
N GLY A 352 14.69 -0.69 -14.37
CA GLY A 352 13.86 0.11 -15.25
C GLY A 352 12.53 0.54 -14.65
N LEU A 353 11.44 0.40 -15.41
CA LEU A 353 10.09 0.79 -14.98
C LEU A 353 9.52 -0.19 -13.97
N PHE A 354 8.89 0.33 -12.93
CA PHE A 354 8.13 -0.44 -11.94
C PHE A 354 6.97 0.38 -11.39
N TRP A 355 5.96 -0.32 -10.87
CA TRP A 355 4.86 0.27 -10.13
C TRP A 355 5.13 0.15 -8.65
N TYR A 356 4.78 1.18 -7.87
CA TYR A 356 4.91 1.13 -6.42
C TYR A 356 3.87 2.01 -5.73
N TYR A 357 3.71 1.81 -4.46
CA TYR A 357 3.08 2.77 -3.57
C TYR A 357 3.70 2.63 -2.18
N GLN A 358 3.85 3.77 -1.52
CA GLN A 358 4.29 3.83 -0.13
C GLN A 358 3.16 4.40 0.72
N GLY A 359 2.91 3.76 1.84
CA GLY A 359 1.97 4.24 2.83
C GLY A 359 2.63 4.43 4.17
N GLU A 360 2.25 5.51 4.84
CA GLU A 360 2.75 5.88 6.15
C GLU A 360 1.60 6.29 7.06
N THR A 361 1.75 5.99 8.33
CA THR A 361 1.02 6.55 9.46
C THR A 361 2.02 6.96 10.53
N LEU A 362 1.58 7.51 11.64
CA LEU A 362 2.49 8.09 12.63
C LEU A 362 3.49 7.11 13.27
N GLY A 363 3.31 5.82 13.12
CA GLY A 363 4.22 4.79 13.66
C GLY A 363 4.53 3.65 12.71
N TYR A 364 4.12 3.73 11.44
CA TYR A 364 4.24 2.63 10.50
C TYR A 364 4.54 3.11 9.10
N ARG A 365 5.20 2.23 8.34
CA ARG A 365 5.48 2.41 6.93
C ARG A 365 5.39 1.09 6.19
N CYS A 366 4.73 1.11 5.03
CA CYS A 366 4.57 -0.06 4.17
C CYS A 366 4.78 0.33 2.72
N ILE A 367 5.53 -0.47 1.98
CA ILE A 367 5.80 -0.26 0.56
C ILE A 367 5.49 -1.54 -0.22
N PHE A 368 4.88 -1.42 -1.39
CA PHE A 368 4.97 -2.45 -2.40
C PHE A 368 5.72 -1.92 -3.63
N ALA A 369 6.37 -2.84 -4.36
CA ALA A 369 6.89 -2.59 -5.69
C ALA A 369 6.59 -3.79 -6.59
N TYR A 370 6.17 -3.51 -7.83
CA TYR A 370 5.85 -4.49 -8.85
C TYR A 370 6.63 -4.22 -10.13
N TRP A 371 7.44 -5.18 -10.52
CA TRP A 371 8.20 -5.18 -11.78
C TRP A 371 7.56 -6.14 -12.77
N PRO A 372 6.75 -5.65 -13.74
CA PRO A 372 6.10 -6.50 -14.74
C PRO A 372 7.10 -7.35 -15.54
N GLN A 373 8.25 -6.78 -15.91
CA GLN A 373 9.29 -7.43 -16.69
C GLN A 373 9.96 -8.61 -15.99
N TYR A 374 9.90 -8.68 -14.66
CA TYR A 374 10.41 -9.81 -13.86
C TYR A 374 9.29 -10.66 -13.27
N ASN A 375 8.03 -10.32 -13.54
CA ASN A 375 6.87 -10.89 -12.86
C ASN A 375 7.05 -10.91 -11.33
N LEU A 376 7.64 -9.86 -10.76
CA LEU A 376 8.07 -9.77 -9.38
C LEU A 376 7.24 -8.74 -8.61
N VAL A 377 6.68 -9.16 -7.49
CA VAL A 377 6.12 -8.26 -6.46
C VAL A 377 6.97 -8.37 -5.22
N MET A 378 7.39 -7.26 -4.68
CA MET A 378 7.98 -7.18 -3.34
C MET A 378 7.16 -6.24 -2.47
N THR A 379 6.94 -6.63 -1.23
CA THR A 379 6.28 -5.81 -0.21
C THR A 379 7.06 -5.85 1.08
N VAL A 380 7.17 -4.71 1.74
CA VAL A 380 7.88 -4.60 3.01
C VAL A 380 7.13 -3.65 3.95
N ALA A 381 7.08 -4.01 5.23
CA ALA A 381 6.50 -3.17 6.27
C ALA A 381 7.42 -3.07 7.49
N THR A 382 7.39 -1.91 8.13
CA THR A 382 8.11 -1.59 9.38
C THR A 382 7.20 -0.85 10.35
N ASN A 383 7.54 -0.93 11.62
CA ASN A 383 6.88 -0.19 12.70
C ASN A 383 7.61 1.13 13.03
N SER A 384 7.90 1.90 12.00
CA SER A 384 8.56 3.19 12.13
C SER A 384 8.15 4.18 11.05
N GLN A 385 8.27 5.45 11.37
CA GLN A 385 8.24 6.55 10.42
C GLN A 385 9.61 7.28 10.50
N PRO A 386 10.36 7.38 9.40
CA PRO A 386 11.66 8.04 9.41
C PRO A 386 11.51 9.56 9.50
N PRO A 387 12.55 10.29 9.93
CA PRO A 387 12.63 11.72 9.72
C PRO A 387 12.50 12.06 8.23
N ALA A 388 11.88 13.21 7.92
CA ALA A 388 11.67 13.67 6.55
C ALA A 388 12.96 13.62 5.72
N GLY A 389 12.87 13.10 4.50
CA GLY A 389 14.00 12.97 3.56
C GLY A 389 15.05 11.92 3.92
N THR A 390 14.84 11.14 4.98
CA THR A 390 15.78 10.08 5.40
C THR A 390 15.28 8.67 5.16
N ASP A 391 14.13 8.52 4.46
CA ASP A 391 13.61 7.20 4.14
C ASP A 391 14.59 6.39 3.27
N LYS A 392 14.83 5.16 3.69
CA LYS A 392 15.74 4.21 3.03
C LYS A 392 15.08 2.84 2.79
N LEU A 393 13.80 2.66 3.17
CA LEU A 393 13.16 1.35 3.10
C LEU A 393 13.13 0.81 1.66
N GLY A 394 12.75 1.65 0.69
CA GLY A 394 12.73 1.27 -0.71
C GLY A 394 14.11 0.96 -1.26
N ASP A 395 15.04 1.92 -1.19
CA ASP A 395 16.39 1.78 -1.78
C ASP A 395 17.23 0.73 -1.05
N PHE A 396 17.19 0.72 0.29
CA PHE A 396 18.03 -0.18 1.08
C PHE A 396 17.49 -1.61 1.03
N VAL A 397 16.21 -1.83 1.28
CA VAL A 397 15.66 -3.20 1.36
C VAL A 397 15.30 -3.71 -0.03
N LEU A 398 14.36 -3.06 -0.73
CA LEU A 398 13.91 -3.56 -2.03
C LEU A 398 15.04 -3.53 -3.07
N GLY A 399 15.86 -2.47 -3.10
CA GLY A 399 16.97 -2.36 -4.02
C GLY A 399 18.07 -3.41 -3.78
N LYS A 400 18.41 -3.71 -2.52
CA LYS A 400 19.39 -4.79 -2.20
C LYS A 400 18.83 -6.18 -2.52
N VAL A 401 17.57 -6.45 -2.14
CA VAL A 401 16.93 -7.74 -2.42
C VAL A 401 16.81 -7.97 -3.92
N LEU A 402 16.44 -6.94 -4.70
CA LEU A 402 16.39 -7.04 -6.16
C LEU A 402 17.75 -7.45 -6.76
N ARG A 403 18.85 -6.85 -6.29
CA ARG A 403 20.21 -7.22 -6.72
C ARG A 403 20.57 -8.66 -6.31
N ILE A 404 20.25 -9.06 -5.09
CA ILE A 404 20.48 -10.44 -4.62
C ILE A 404 19.74 -11.44 -5.53
N LEU A 405 18.50 -11.15 -5.95
CA LEU A 405 17.75 -12.00 -6.87
C LEU A 405 18.38 -12.07 -8.26
N ALA A 406 18.91 -10.95 -8.76
CA ALA A 406 19.61 -10.90 -10.04
C ALA A 406 20.95 -11.65 -10.00
N ASP A 407 21.75 -11.46 -8.96
CA ASP A 407 23.04 -12.13 -8.76
C ASP A 407 22.88 -13.66 -8.59
N ALA A 408 21.75 -14.08 -7.99
CA ALA A 408 21.36 -15.48 -7.90
C ALA A 408 20.74 -16.05 -9.19
N SER A 409 20.63 -15.26 -10.24
CA SER A 409 19.98 -15.61 -11.53
C SER A 409 18.51 -16.03 -11.40
N ILE A 410 17.82 -15.54 -10.35
CA ILE A 410 16.37 -15.75 -10.16
C ILE A 410 15.57 -14.83 -11.07
N ILE A 411 16.07 -13.62 -11.31
CA ILE A 411 15.55 -12.67 -12.30
C ILE A 411 16.63 -12.34 -13.33
N ALA A 412 16.24 -11.75 -14.46
CA ALA A 412 17.22 -11.28 -15.44
C ALA A 412 18.19 -10.25 -14.84
N PRO A 413 19.44 -10.18 -15.33
CA PRO A 413 20.43 -9.24 -14.83
C PRO A 413 19.94 -7.80 -14.91
N ILE A 414 20.19 -7.04 -13.85
CA ILE A 414 19.92 -5.59 -13.81
C ILE A 414 21.07 -4.89 -14.52
N PRO A 415 20.79 -3.97 -15.46
CA PRO A 415 21.84 -3.19 -16.11
C PRO A 415 22.71 -2.47 -15.06
N GLN A 416 24.02 -2.71 -15.10
CA GLN A 416 24.95 -1.93 -14.28
C GLN A 416 25.07 -0.54 -14.88
N THR A 417 24.53 0.45 -14.18
CA THR A 417 24.87 1.84 -14.49
C THR A 417 26.32 2.04 -14.06
N GLY A 418 27.23 2.20 -15.03
CA GLY A 418 28.62 2.55 -14.73
C GLY A 418 28.67 3.83 -13.89
N PRO A 419 29.79 4.08 -13.16
CA PRO A 419 29.93 5.31 -12.38
C PRO A 419 29.78 6.51 -13.31
N ARG A 420 28.78 7.35 -13.04
CA ARG A 420 28.65 8.69 -13.62
C ARG A 420 29.45 9.69 -12.82
#